data_235e1a7a13ef0ac09c9a3e4e6425ce41
#
_entry.id   235e1a7a13ef0ac09c9a3e4e6425ce41
#
_cell.length_a   1.000
_cell.length_b   1.000
_cell.length_c   1.000
_cell.angle_alpha   90.00
_cell.angle_beta   90.00
_cell.angle_gamma   90.00
#
_symmetry.space_group_name_H-M   'P 1'
#
loop_
_entity.id
_entity.type
_entity.pdbx_description
1 polymer ?
#
loop_
_entity_poly.entity_id
_entity_poly.type
_entity_poly.pdbx_seq_one_letter_code
_entity_poly.pdbx_strand_id
1 'polypeptide(L)'
;KGLQSMQELSDLLEPIFNDRCQNPEDDFISAVAQLQLSDAPPTVKDLVITILELDHETLHGGLSNLWLNLLTNPTEMEKVRNDHRLMKFAWLETLRYSPPVIVADRFARQEVERFGRLIPKGGLLRCSAAAANRDPRQFDEPNEFIIGRKDLCQREPRGQYRADGLPSGIAFGLGRPSIHPAVPKGRPRSRYALIRDAAVTASLLLLEDKPSLKIADGAEPHLTCSQLGEMHTCWELPAC
;
A
#
# COMPACT_ATOMS: atom_id res chain seq x y z
N LYS A 1 21.25 0.07 -15.13
CA LYS A 1 19.90 -0.49 -15.34
C LYS A 1 18.81 0.54 -14.99
N GLY A 2 18.69 1.06 -13.76
CA GLY A 2 17.59 1.95 -13.36
C GLY A 2 17.49 3.22 -14.23
N LEU A 3 18.60 3.91 -14.50
CA LEU A 3 18.59 5.10 -15.36
C LEU A 3 18.16 4.78 -16.81
N GLN A 4 18.54 3.63 -17.33
CA GLN A 4 18.13 3.18 -18.66
C GLN A 4 16.62 2.90 -18.69
N SER A 5 16.08 2.21 -17.70
CA SER A 5 14.63 1.95 -17.60
C SER A 5 13.81 3.23 -17.43
N MET A 6 14.35 4.22 -16.68
CA MET A 6 13.72 5.54 -16.61
C MET A 6 13.69 6.26 -17.97
N GLN A 7 14.77 6.15 -18.75
CA GLN A 7 14.81 6.74 -20.09
C GLN A 7 13.82 6.05 -21.03
N GLU A 8 13.79 4.70 -21.05
CA GLU A 8 12.84 3.92 -21.83
C GLU A 8 11.38 4.27 -21.49
N LEU A 9 11.08 4.47 -20.21
CA LEU A 9 9.75 4.91 -19.77
C LEU A 9 9.46 6.35 -20.20
N SER A 10 10.45 7.24 -20.13
CA SER A 10 10.30 8.62 -20.62
C SER A 10 10.02 8.65 -22.12
N ASP A 11 10.78 7.90 -22.91
CA ASP A 11 10.63 7.83 -24.38
C ASP A 11 9.24 7.29 -24.78
N LEU A 12 8.72 6.32 -24.00
CA LEU A 12 7.37 5.77 -24.19
C LEU A 12 6.27 6.80 -23.89
N LEU A 13 6.44 7.57 -22.82
CA LEU A 13 5.41 8.50 -22.33
C LEU A 13 5.47 9.87 -23.00
N GLU A 14 6.62 10.28 -23.57
CA GLU A 14 6.82 11.62 -24.11
C GLU A 14 5.80 12.01 -25.20
N PRO A 15 5.47 11.16 -26.18
CA PRO A 15 4.45 11.49 -27.19
C PRO A 15 3.08 11.73 -26.59
N ILE A 16 2.68 10.91 -25.60
CA ILE A 16 1.40 11.02 -24.94
C ILE A 16 1.38 12.28 -24.06
N PHE A 17 2.45 12.54 -23.32
CA PHE A 17 2.57 13.73 -22.48
C PHE A 17 2.46 15.02 -23.30
N ASN A 18 3.16 15.10 -24.43
CA ASN A 18 3.14 16.24 -25.32
C ASN A 18 1.74 16.47 -25.93
N ASP A 19 1.03 15.41 -26.28
CA ASP A 19 -0.36 15.51 -26.70
C ASP A 19 -1.25 16.05 -25.59
N ARG A 20 -1.11 15.54 -24.36
CA ARG A 20 -1.89 15.98 -23.21
C ARG A 20 -1.58 17.42 -22.76
N CYS A 21 -0.41 17.94 -23.06
CA CYS A 21 -0.11 19.36 -22.86
C CYS A 21 -0.96 20.26 -23.77
N GLN A 22 -1.28 19.79 -24.99
CA GLN A 22 -2.06 20.54 -25.99
C GLN A 22 -3.55 20.20 -25.94
N ASN A 23 -3.87 18.93 -25.72
CA ASN A 23 -5.20 18.36 -25.74
C ASN A 23 -5.48 17.64 -24.41
N PRO A 24 -5.74 18.36 -23.30
CA PRO A 24 -5.97 17.73 -22.00
C PRO A 24 -7.24 16.90 -22.01
N GLU A 25 -7.17 15.71 -21.37
CA GLU A 25 -8.28 14.81 -21.12
C GLU A 25 -8.49 14.63 -19.60
N ASP A 26 -9.53 13.90 -19.19
CA ASP A 26 -9.76 13.56 -17.79
C ASP A 26 -8.92 12.33 -17.39
N ASP A 27 -7.59 12.51 -17.41
CA ASP A 27 -6.63 11.49 -17.06
C ASP A 27 -5.48 12.03 -16.18
N PHE A 28 -4.71 11.09 -15.63
CA PHE A 28 -3.58 11.38 -14.74
C PHE A 28 -2.46 12.16 -15.47
N ILE A 29 -2.19 11.84 -16.74
CA ILE A 29 -1.12 12.50 -17.51
C ILE A 29 -1.48 13.96 -17.75
N SER A 30 -2.73 14.23 -18.12
CA SER A 30 -3.26 15.61 -18.25
C SER A 30 -3.18 16.36 -16.93
N ALA A 31 -3.52 15.72 -15.81
CA ALA A 31 -3.42 16.34 -14.48
C ALA A 31 -1.99 16.77 -14.16
N VAL A 32 -0.98 15.95 -14.50
CA VAL A 32 0.44 16.30 -14.32
C VAL A 32 0.87 17.38 -15.32
N ALA A 33 0.48 17.27 -16.59
CA ALA A 33 0.81 18.22 -17.64
C ALA A 33 0.28 19.66 -17.38
N GLN A 34 -0.82 19.77 -16.63
CA GLN A 34 -1.45 21.04 -16.28
C GLN A 34 -0.99 21.60 -14.92
N LEU A 35 -0.06 20.96 -14.22
CA LEU A 35 0.48 21.48 -12.97
C LEU A 35 1.18 22.82 -13.18
N GLN A 36 0.91 23.78 -12.31
CA GLN A 36 1.65 25.04 -12.26
C GLN A 36 2.80 24.89 -11.27
N LEU A 37 3.99 24.67 -11.79
CA LEU A 37 5.21 24.66 -11.00
C LEU A 37 5.81 26.08 -10.92
N SER A 38 6.53 26.37 -9.82
CA SER A 38 7.05 27.74 -9.55
C SER A 38 8.11 28.20 -10.57
N ASP A 39 8.87 27.27 -11.15
CA ASP A 39 10.11 27.58 -11.87
C ASP A 39 10.05 27.25 -13.36
N ALA A 40 9.23 26.28 -13.78
CA ALA A 40 9.11 25.86 -15.17
C ALA A 40 7.82 25.05 -15.38
N PRO A 41 7.32 24.92 -16.63
CA PRO A 41 6.25 23.97 -16.93
C PRO A 41 6.71 22.53 -16.66
N PRO A 42 5.78 21.64 -16.29
CA PRO A 42 6.09 20.23 -16.06
C PRO A 42 6.60 19.56 -17.33
N THR A 43 7.45 18.55 -17.14
CA THR A 43 8.07 17.77 -18.22
C THR A 43 7.67 16.31 -18.12
N VAL A 44 7.93 15.52 -19.16
CA VAL A 44 7.75 14.05 -19.10
C VAL A 44 8.57 13.42 -17.99
N LYS A 45 9.71 14.00 -17.61
CA LYS A 45 10.52 13.53 -16.49
C LYS A 45 9.80 13.69 -15.15
N ASP A 46 9.08 14.79 -14.97
CA ASP A 46 8.25 15.01 -13.77
C ASP A 46 7.10 14.00 -13.72
N LEU A 47 6.50 13.67 -14.86
CA LEU A 47 5.52 12.60 -14.97
C LEU A 47 6.11 11.26 -14.56
N VAL A 48 7.27 10.88 -15.09
CA VAL A 48 7.95 9.62 -14.75
C VAL A 48 8.28 9.55 -13.27
N ILE A 49 8.85 10.62 -12.70
CA ILE A 49 9.13 10.69 -11.25
C ILE A 49 7.84 10.52 -10.45
N THR A 50 6.77 11.21 -10.85
CA THR A 50 5.48 11.11 -10.15
C THR A 50 4.92 9.69 -10.20
N ILE A 51 5.01 9.01 -11.36
CA ILE A 51 4.61 7.59 -11.48
C ILE A 51 5.43 6.70 -10.56
N LEU A 52 6.74 6.89 -10.50
CA LEU A 52 7.62 6.10 -9.62
C LEU A 52 7.36 6.36 -8.13
N GLU A 53 6.91 7.57 -7.79
CA GLU A 53 6.51 7.93 -6.43
C GLU A 53 5.08 7.47 -6.04
N LEU A 54 4.25 7.09 -7.01
CA LEU A 54 3.00 6.39 -6.74
C LEU A 54 3.36 5.02 -6.16
N ASP A 55 3.03 4.78 -4.93
CA ASP A 55 3.33 3.57 -4.15
C ASP A 55 2.68 2.30 -4.78
N HIS A 56 2.98 2.08 -6.07
CA HIS A 56 2.44 1.00 -6.89
C HIS A 56 2.91 -0.37 -6.39
N GLU A 57 4.12 -0.46 -5.82
CA GLU A 57 4.62 -1.70 -5.23
C GLU A 57 3.79 -2.13 -4.02
N THR A 58 3.41 -1.19 -3.15
CA THR A 58 2.50 -1.47 -2.03
C THR A 58 1.11 -1.89 -2.53
N LEU A 59 0.59 -1.26 -3.59
CA LEU A 59 -0.68 -1.65 -4.19
C LEU A 59 -0.58 -3.06 -4.79
N HIS A 60 0.45 -3.33 -5.59
CA HIS A 60 0.68 -4.63 -6.22
C HIS A 60 0.88 -5.74 -5.18
N GLY A 61 1.82 -5.55 -4.24
CA GLY A 61 2.08 -6.52 -3.17
C GLY A 61 0.86 -6.72 -2.26
N GLY A 62 0.15 -5.64 -1.95
CA GLY A 62 -1.09 -5.70 -1.16
C GLY A 62 -2.21 -6.46 -1.86
N LEU A 63 -2.41 -6.24 -3.17
CA LEU A 63 -3.40 -6.98 -3.97
C LEU A 63 -3.06 -8.47 -4.09
N SER A 64 -1.80 -8.77 -4.38
CA SER A 64 -1.33 -10.16 -4.47
C SER A 64 -1.54 -10.89 -3.15
N ASN A 65 -1.17 -10.27 -2.03
CA ASN A 65 -1.38 -10.82 -0.69
C ASN A 65 -2.88 -10.96 -0.36
N LEU A 66 -3.71 -9.99 -0.75
CA LEU A 66 -5.17 -10.06 -0.54
C LEU A 66 -5.76 -11.30 -1.23
N TRP A 67 -5.46 -11.45 -2.51
CA TRP A 67 -5.99 -12.57 -3.28
C TRP A 67 -5.47 -13.91 -2.79
N LEU A 68 -4.19 -14.01 -2.45
CA LEU A 68 -3.68 -15.22 -1.86
C LEU A 68 -4.38 -15.57 -0.55
N ASN A 69 -4.48 -14.60 0.37
CA ASN A 69 -5.14 -14.83 1.66
C ASN A 69 -6.60 -15.24 1.48
N LEU A 70 -7.34 -14.62 0.56
CA LEU A 70 -8.72 -15.00 0.27
C LEU A 70 -8.81 -16.41 -0.34
N LEU A 71 -7.95 -16.73 -1.31
CA LEU A 71 -7.97 -18.01 -2.01
C LEU A 71 -7.50 -19.18 -1.15
N THR A 72 -6.64 -18.93 -0.17
CA THR A 72 -6.15 -19.93 0.79
C THR A 72 -7.03 -20.06 2.03
N ASN A 73 -8.01 -19.16 2.23
CA ASN A 73 -8.96 -19.18 3.34
C ASN A 73 -10.41 -19.21 2.81
N PRO A 74 -10.92 -20.38 2.39
CA PRO A 74 -12.22 -20.51 1.73
C PRO A 74 -13.39 -19.93 2.53
N THR A 75 -13.36 -20.09 3.86
CA THR A 75 -14.41 -19.55 4.74
C THR A 75 -14.45 -18.02 4.70
N GLU A 76 -13.30 -17.37 4.68
CA GLU A 76 -13.20 -15.91 4.61
C GLU A 76 -13.56 -15.41 3.19
N MET A 77 -13.16 -16.14 2.17
CA MET A 77 -13.54 -15.86 0.78
C MET A 77 -15.06 -15.91 0.59
N GLU A 78 -15.73 -16.92 1.18
CA GLU A 78 -17.18 -17.05 1.09
C GLU A 78 -17.91 -15.88 1.77
N LYS A 79 -17.40 -15.37 2.87
CA LYS A 79 -17.95 -14.13 3.49
C LYS A 79 -17.94 -12.97 2.51
N VAL A 80 -16.83 -12.76 1.78
CA VAL A 80 -16.71 -11.67 0.81
C VAL A 80 -17.60 -11.87 -0.40
N ARG A 81 -17.76 -13.11 -0.88
CA ARG A 81 -18.71 -13.45 -1.96
C ARG A 81 -20.16 -13.16 -1.59
N ASN A 82 -20.52 -13.44 -0.35
CA ASN A 82 -21.88 -13.20 0.15
C ASN A 82 -22.15 -11.73 0.53
N ASP A 83 -21.10 -10.98 0.89
CA ASP A 83 -21.20 -9.55 1.21
C ASP A 83 -19.96 -8.80 0.70
N HIS A 84 -20.07 -8.21 -0.48
CA HIS A 84 -19.00 -7.43 -1.13
C HIS A 84 -18.47 -6.26 -0.29
N ARG A 85 -19.25 -5.76 0.68
CA ARG A 85 -18.79 -4.71 1.61
C ARG A 85 -17.64 -5.18 2.49
N LEU A 86 -17.48 -6.49 2.66
CA LEU A 86 -16.40 -7.09 3.43
C LEU A 86 -15.05 -7.04 2.71
N MET A 87 -15.00 -6.79 1.39
CA MET A 87 -13.74 -6.64 0.66
C MET A 87 -12.82 -5.56 1.26
N LYS A 88 -13.41 -4.46 1.73
CA LYS A 88 -12.66 -3.42 2.45
C LYS A 88 -12.01 -3.94 3.75
N PHE A 89 -12.70 -4.80 4.46
CA PHE A 89 -12.17 -5.40 5.70
C PHE A 89 -11.15 -6.50 5.40
N ALA A 90 -11.34 -7.23 4.30
CA ALA A 90 -10.34 -8.16 3.79
C ALA A 90 -9.03 -7.46 3.44
N TRP A 91 -9.11 -6.30 2.78
CA TRP A 91 -7.94 -5.46 2.52
C TRP A 91 -7.20 -5.05 3.81
N LEU A 92 -7.94 -4.53 4.80
CA LEU A 92 -7.35 -4.11 6.07
C LEU A 92 -6.71 -5.28 6.84
N GLU A 93 -7.38 -6.44 6.84
CA GLU A 93 -6.82 -7.64 7.46
C GLU A 93 -5.60 -8.17 6.71
N THR A 94 -5.59 -8.07 5.38
CA THR A 94 -4.40 -8.40 4.57
C THR A 94 -3.21 -7.54 4.97
N LEU A 95 -3.39 -6.24 5.12
CA LEU A 95 -2.32 -5.34 5.53
C LEU A 95 -1.79 -5.65 6.94
N ARG A 96 -2.63 -6.21 7.82
CA ARG A 96 -2.19 -6.73 9.10
C ARG A 96 -1.47 -8.06 8.97
N TYR A 97 -2.14 -9.04 8.36
CA TYR A 97 -1.70 -10.43 8.32
C TYR A 97 -0.50 -10.66 7.40
N SER A 98 -0.54 -10.08 6.22
CA SER A 98 0.52 -10.18 5.20
C SER A 98 0.85 -8.77 4.66
N PRO A 99 1.46 -7.88 5.46
CA PRO A 99 1.76 -6.53 5.02
C PRO A 99 2.73 -6.57 3.83
N PRO A 100 2.51 -5.79 2.76
CA PRO A 100 3.44 -5.69 1.64
C PRO A 100 4.77 -5.08 2.06
N VAL A 101 4.76 -4.18 3.03
CA VAL A 101 5.97 -3.60 3.66
C VAL A 101 6.13 -4.21 5.04
N ILE A 102 7.07 -5.14 5.18
CA ILE A 102 7.27 -5.91 6.42
C ILE A 102 8.22 -5.25 7.42
N VAL A 103 9.08 -4.36 6.93
CA VAL A 103 10.09 -3.66 7.73
C VAL A 103 10.21 -2.22 7.29
N ALA A 104 10.38 -1.31 8.23
CA ALA A 104 10.72 0.09 7.98
C ALA A 104 11.91 0.51 8.82
N ASP A 105 12.96 0.99 8.15
CA ASP A 105 14.17 1.49 8.80
C ASP A 105 13.99 2.95 9.22
N ARG A 106 14.52 3.28 10.39
CA ARG A 106 14.53 4.65 10.96
C ARG A 106 15.89 4.93 11.54
N PHE A 107 16.29 6.18 11.56
CA PHE A 107 17.54 6.61 12.17
C PHE A 107 17.26 7.55 13.33
N ALA A 108 17.95 7.34 14.45
CA ALA A 108 17.83 8.20 15.62
C ALA A 108 18.36 9.61 15.28
N ARG A 109 17.53 10.64 15.42
CA ARG A 109 17.93 12.04 15.18
C ARG A 109 18.84 12.59 16.29
N GLN A 110 18.72 12.02 17.47
CA GLN A 110 19.54 12.32 18.65
C GLN A 110 19.77 11.03 19.42
N GLU A 111 20.69 11.04 20.36
CA GLU A 111 20.87 9.94 21.29
C GLU A 111 19.59 9.76 22.11
N VAL A 112 19.15 8.52 22.31
CA VAL A 112 17.94 8.18 23.06
C VAL A 112 18.09 6.85 23.78
N GLU A 113 17.68 6.79 25.04
CA GLU A 113 17.60 5.54 25.78
C GLU A 113 16.22 4.91 25.58
N ARG A 114 16.19 3.67 25.08
CA ARG A 114 14.97 2.88 24.88
C ARG A 114 15.23 1.40 25.11
N PHE A 115 14.28 0.73 25.72
CA PHE A 115 14.35 -0.72 25.98
C PHE A 115 15.62 -1.13 26.76
N GLY A 116 16.06 -0.29 27.69
CA GLY A 116 17.29 -0.50 28.47
C GLY A 116 18.59 -0.43 27.65
N ARG A 117 18.54 0.20 26.48
CA ARG A 117 19.70 0.41 25.61
C ARG A 117 19.84 1.87 25.19
N LEU A 118 21.07 2.33 25.14
CA LEU A 118 21.42 3.62 24.58
C LEU A 118 21.55 3.46 23.05
N ILE A 119 20.74 4.24 22.33
CA ILE A 119 20.74 4.30 20.87
C ILE A 119 21.42 5.61 20.49
N PRO A 120 22.62 5.57 19.87
CA PRO A 120 23.34 6.79 19.54
C PRO A 120 22.64 7.56 18.43
N LYS A 121 22.95 8.85 18.30
CA LYS A 121 22.56 9.65 17.14
C LYS A 121 23.02 8.97 15.85
N GLY A 122 22.14 8.84 14.87
CA GLY A 122 22.38 8.11 13.62
C GLY A 122 22.23 6.59 13.73
N GLY A 123 21.93 6.06 14.93
CA GLY A 123 21.69 4.64 15.15
C GLY A 123 20.48 4.14 14.34
N LEU A 124 20.64 2.98 13.67
CA LEU A 124 19.58 2.34 12.90
C LEU A 124 18.58 1.65 13.83
N LEU A 125 17.29 1.97 13.63
CA LEU A 125 16.16 1.28 14.24
C LEU A 125 15.37 0.59 13.14
N ARG A 126 15.34 -0.73 13.17
CA ARG A 126 14.55 -1.53 12.23
C ARG A 126 13.21 -1.88 12.85
N CYS A 127 12.15 -1.27 12.32
CA CYS A 127 10.78 -1.43 12.80
C CYS A 127 10.09 -2.54 11.98
N SER A 128 9.79 -3.68 12.61
CA SER A 128 9.10 -4.77 11.93
C SER A 128 7.58 -4.60 12.03
N ALA A 129 6.94 -4.23 10.92
CA ALA A 129 5.49 -4.19 10.80
C ALA A 129 4.91 -5.60 10.91
N ALA A 130 5.55 -6.59 10.29
CA ALA A 130 5.10 -7.99 10.33
C ALA A 130 5.04 -8.53 11.76
N ALA A 131 6.03 -8.24 12.60
CA ALA A 131 6.03 -8.67 14.01
C ALA A 131 4.99 -7.89 14.84
N ALA A 132 4.90 -6.57 14.64
CA ALA A 132 3.94 -5.73 15.36
C ALA A 132 2.49 -6.10 15.05
N ASN A 133 2.20 -6.44 13.80
CA ASN A 133 0.88 -6.84 13.33
C ASN A 133 0.45 -8.24 13.82
N ARG A 134 1.38 -9.02 14.37
CA ARG A 134 1.13 -10.35 14.94
C ARG A 134 1.38 -10.42 16.46
N ASP A 135 1.46 -9.28 17.10
CA ASP A 135 1.66 -9.22 18.55
C ASP A 135 0.40 -9.71 19.30
N PRO A 136 0.47 -10.84 20.06
CA PRO A 136 -0.68 -11.39 20.76
C PRO A 136 -1.18 -10.49 21.91
N ARG A 137 -0.42 -9.48 22.29
CA ARG A 137 -0.86 -8.46 23.26
C ARG A 137 -1.81 -7.44 22.65
N GLN A 138 -1.91 -7.39 21.31
CA GLN A 138 -2.72 -6.43 20.56
C GLN A 138 -3.82 -7.10 19.74
N PHE A 139 -3.60 -8.35 19.31
CA PHE A 139 -4.49 -9.08 18.43
C PHE A 139 -4.81 -10.45 19.00
N ASP A 140 -6.09 -10.76 19.09
CA ASP A 140 -6.55 -12.12 19.38
C ASP A 140 -6.30 -13.00 18.15
N GLU A 141 -5.83 -14.24 18.34
CA GLU A 141 -5.51 -15.16 17.23
C GLU A 141 -4.68 -14.48 16.13
N PRO A 142 -3.50 -13.91 16.46
CA PRO A 142 -2.75 -13.03 15.56
C PRO A 142 -2.25 -13.72 14.28
N ASN A 143 -2.17 -15.06 14.29
CA ASN A 143 -1.73 -15.89 13.17
C ASN A 143 -2.88 -16.39 12.28
N GLU A 144 -4.11 -16.00 12.58
CA GLU A 144 -5.27 -16.31 11.76
C GLU A 144 -5.66 -15.11 10.89
N PHE A 145 -6.10 -15.40 9.66
CA PHE A 145 -6.66 -14.41 8.75
C PHE A 145 -8.17 -14.32 8.97
N ILE A 146 -8.61 -13.25 9.63
CA ILE A 146 -10.01 -13.09 10.08
C ILE A 146 -10.57 -11.76 9.58
N ILE A 147 -11.48 -11.80 8.62
CA ILE A 147 -12.16 -10.60 8.11
C ILE A 147 -13.16 -10.11 9.15
N GLY A 148 -13.12 -8.82 9.42
CA GLY A 148 -14.05 -8.19 10.38
C GLY A 148 -13.63 -8.30 11.83
N ARG A 149 -12.34 -8.56 12.12
CA ARG A 149 -11.76 -8.52 13.47
C ARG A 149 -12.19 -7.25 14.21
N LYS A 150 -12.45 -7.38 15.49
CA LYS A 150 -12.84 -6.23 16.34
C LYS A 150 -11.64 -5.48 16.92
N ASP A 151 -10.51 -6.16 17.05
CA ASP A 151 -9.25 -5.64 17.59
C ASP A 151 -8.40 -4.86 16.57
N LEU A 152 -8.69 -5.01 15.29
CA LEU A 152 -8.12 -4.16 14.25
C LEU A 152 -8.90 -2.85 14.17
N CYS A 153 -8.20 -1.72 14.24
CA CYS A 153 -8.82 -0.42 14.01
C CYS A 153 -9.18 -0.29 12.53
N GLN A 154 -10.38 -0.70 12.20
CA GLN A 154 -10.93 -0.71 10.83
C GLN A 154 -11.50 0.66 10.43
N ARG A 155 -11.57 1.58 11.36
CA ARG A 155 -11.96 2.94 11.05
C ARG A 155 -10.77 3.62 10.38
N GLU A 156 -10.98 4.08 9.16
CA GLU A 156 -10.13 5.15 8.65
C GLU A 156 -10.05 6.20 9.75
N PRO A 157 -8.86 6.52 10.26
CA PRO A 157 -8.74 7.46 11.37
C PRO A 157 -9.30 8.77 10.87
N ARG A 158 -10.52 9.08 11.30
CA ARG A 158 -11.16 10.34 10.94
C ARG A 158 -10.25 11.46 11.41
N GLY A 159 -9.61 12.09 10.46
CA GLY A 159 -8.89 13.28 10.72
C GLY A 159 -7.48 13.14 11.26
N GLN A 160 -6.79 12.02 11.06
CA GLN A 160 -5.47 11.83 11.63
C GLN A 160 -4.42 11.59 10.55
N TYR A 161 -4.10 12.66 9.83
CA TYR A 161 -2.95 12.66 8.95
C TYR A 161 -1.75 13.24 9.71
N ARG A 162 -0.62 12.61 9.57
CA ARG A 162 0.64 13.22 9.94
C ARG A 162 0.89 14.42 9.02
N ALA A 163 1.71 15.35 9.47
CA ALA A 163 2.10 16.50 8.66
C ALA A 163 2.75 16.10 7.32
N ASP A 164 3.32 14.89 7.25
CA ASP A 164 3.93 14.27 6.06
C ASP A 164 2.91 13.56 5.14
N GLY A 165 1.62 13.60 5.46
CA GLY A 165 0.56 12.96 4.66
C GLY A 165 0.49 11.45 4.77
N LEU A 166 1.35 10.82 5.56
CA LEU A 166 1.35 9.37 5.75
C LEU A 166 0.22 8.92 6.69
N PRO A 167 -0.42 7.78 6.42
CA PRO A 167 -1.44 7.25 7.30
C PRO A 167 -0.84 6.82 8.64
N SER A 168 -1.61 7.03 9.71
CA SER A 168 -1.29 6.44 11.01
C SER A 168 -2.05 5.14 11.16
N GLY A 169 -1.33 4.05 11.44
CA GLY A 169 -1.95 2.75 11.66
C GLY A 169 -0.91 1.64 11.80
N ILE A 170 -1.30 0.55 12.45
CA ILE A 170 -0.41 -0.59 12.70
C ILE A 170 0.09 -1.20 11.39
N ALA A 171 -0.77 -1.30 10.37
CA ALA A 171 -0.43 -1.88 9.07
C ALA A 171 0.77 -1.19 8.37
N PHE A 172 1.03 0.08 8.69
CA PHE A 172 2.15 0.86 8.15
C PHE A 172 3.21 1.19 9.21
N GLY A 173 3.17 0.58 10.37
CA GLY A 173 4.14 0.82 11.44
C GLY A 173 4.08 2.22 12.07
N LEU A 174 2.97 2.93 11.95
CA LEU A 174 2.85 4.33 12.35
C LEU A 174 2.12 4.56 13.68
N GLY A 175 1.83 3.51 14.43
CA GLY A 175 1.23 3.58 15.76
C GLY A 175 -0.27 3.89 15.76
N ARG A 176 -0.85 3.97 16.97
CA ARG A 176 -2.29 4.23 17.14
C ARG A 176 -2.65 5.66 16.75
N PRO A 177 -3.77 5.86 16.06
CA PRO A 177 -4.19 7.16 15.59
C PRO A 177 -4.70 8.14 16.67
N SER A 178 -4.57 7.82 17.95
CA SER A 178 -5.24 8.54 19.04
C SER A 178 -4.70 9.94 19.38
N ILE A 179 -3.64 10.42 18.74
CA ILE A 179 -2.92 11.62 19.18
C ILE A 179 -2.82 12.72 18.09
N HIS A 180 -3.43 12.53 16.93
CA HIS A 180 -3.29 13.48 15.83
C HIS A 180 -4.52 14.39 15.69
N PRO A 181 -4.32 15.67 15.31
CA PRO A 181 -5.43 16.60 15.13
C PRO A 181 -6.35 16.16 13.99
N ALA A 182 -7.61 16.51 14.12
CA ALA A 182 -8.62 16.24 13.10
C ALA A 182 -8.23 16.86 11.75
N VAL A 183 -8.45 16.11 10.66
CA VAL A 183 -8.22 16.66 9.30
C VAL A 183 -9.31 17.68 8.97
N PRO A 184 -8.93 18.85 8.47
CA PRO A 184 -9.91 19.84 8.00
C PRO A 184 -10.85 19.28 6.94
N LYS A 185 -12.12 19.66 6.99
CA LYS A 185 -13.10 19.35 5.95
C LYS A 185 -12.59 19.85 4.60
N GLY A 186 -12.74 19.05 3.56
CA GLY A 186 -12.31 19.41 2.20
C GLY A 186 -10.84 19.10 1.86
N ARG A 187 -10.08 18.52 2.77
CA ARG A 187 -8.72 18.06 2.43
C ARG A 187 -8.79 16.86 1.46
N PRO A 188 -7.88 16.78 0.48
CA PRO A 188 -7.80 15.61 -0.42
C PRO A 188 -7.66 14.32 0.35
N ARG A 189 -8.13 13.22 -0.24
CA ARG A 189 -7.93 11.87 0.32
C ARG A 189 -6.44 11.58 0.46
N SER A 190 -6.07 10.87 1.52
CA SER A 190 -4.70 10.40 1.69
C SER A 190 -4.34 9.38 0.60
N ARG A 191 -3.06 9.27 0.26
CA ARG A 191 -2.52 8.20 -0.61
C ARG A 191 -3.01 6.83 -0.14
N TYR A 192 -3.02 6.58 1.17
CA TYR A 192 -3.54 5.35 1.75
C TYR A 192 -5.01 5.08 1.39
N ALA A 193 -5.87 6.08 1.49
CA ALA A 193 -7.28 5.95 1.13
C ALA A 193 -7.45 5.68 -0.36
N LEU A 194 -6.64 6.30 -1.21
CA LEU A 194 -6.65 6.07 -2.65
C LEU A 194 -6.19 4.64 -3.00
N ILE A 195 -5.09 4.17 -2.40
CA ILE A 195 -4.60 2.80 -2.60
C ILE A 195 -5.64 1.78 -2.14
N ARG A 196 -6.25 1.99 -0.96
CA ARG A 196 -7.33 1.13 -0.48
C ARG A 196 -8.50 1.10 -1.45
N ASP A 197 -8.97 2.26 -1.88
CA ASP A 197 -10.15 2.35 -2.73
C ASP A 197 -9.86 1.73 -4.11
N ALA A 198 -8.66 1.93 -4.66
CA ALA A 198 -8.21 1.28 -5.88
C ALA A 198 -8.16 -0.26 -5.72
N ALA A 199 -7.55 -0.76 -4.64
CA ALA A 199 -7.45 -2.18 -4.36
C ALA A 199 -8.82 -2.84 -4.19
N VAL A 200 -9.71 -2.21 -3.43
CA VAL A 200 -11.08 -2.72 -3.20
C VAL A 200 -11.87 -2.73 -4.50
N THR A 201 -11.83 -1.65 -5.29
CA THR A 201 -12.55 -1.56 -6.56
C THR A 201 -12.04 -2.60 -7.57
N ALA A 202 -10.72 -2.69 -7.75
CA ALA A 202 -10.12 -3.68 -8.65
C ALA A 202 -10.48 -5.12 -8.23
N SER A 203 -10.47 -5.40 -6.93
CA SER A 203 -10.82 -6.72 -6.41
C SER A 203 -12.30 -7.07 -6.59
N LEU A 204 -13.20 -6.11 -6.45
CA LEU A 204 -14.63 -6.33 -6.70
C LEU A 204 -14.90 -6.58 -8.17
N LEU A 205 -14.30 -5.80 -9.08
CA LEU A 205 -14.41 -6.02 -10.52
C LEU A 205 -13.87 -7.39 -10.93
N LEU A 206 -12.74 -7.82 -10.36
CA LEU A 206 -12.21 -9.16 -10.62
C LEU A 206 -13.16 -10.26 -10.11
N LEU A 207 -13.75 -10.07 -8.94
CA LEU A 207 -14.69 -11.04 -8.37
C LEU A 207 -15.99 -11.13 -9.18
N GLU A 208 -16.46 -10.01 -9.73
CA GLU A 208 -17.63 -9.98 -10.64
C GLU A 208 -17.32 -10.68 -11.97
N ASP A 209 -16.15 -10.46 -12.55
CA ASP A 209 -15.74 -11.10 -13.82
C ASP A 209 -15.40 -12.58 -13.64
N LYS A 210 -14.80 -12.94 -12.52
CA LYS A 210 -14.33 -14.30 -12.20
C LYS A 210 -14.86 -14.78 -10.84
N PRO A 211 -16.18 -15.01 -10.69
CA PRO A 211 -16.77 -15.39 -9.41
C PRO A 211 -16.26 -16.73 -8.87
N SER A 212 -15.78 -17.62 -9.74
CA SER A 212 -15.22 -18.92 -9.37
C SER A 212 -13.69 -18.95 -9.32
N LEU A 213 -13.04 -17.77 -9.23
CA LEU A 213 -11.58 -17.66 -9.14
C LEU A 213 -11.03 -18.56 -8.03
N LYS A 214 -10.06 -19.39 -8.37
CA LYS A 214 -9.33 -20.29 -7.46
C LYS A 214 -7.86 -20.35 -7.85
N ILE A 215 -7.03 -20.83 -6.94
CA ILE A 215 -5.64 -21.19 -7.28
C ILE A 215 -5.69 -22.38 -8.25
N ALA A 216 -4.90 -22.34 -9.31
CA ALA A 216 -4.83 -23.42 -10.28
C ALA A 216 -4.39 -24.72 -9.60
N ASP A 217 -4.95 -25.85 -10.02
CA ASP A 217 -4.66 -27.15 -9.43
C ASP A 217 -3.16 -27.47 -9.61
N GLY A 218 -2.47 -27.78 -8.50
CA GLY A 218 -1.03 -28.05 -8.48
C GLY A 218 -0.13 -26.80 -8.52
N ALA A 219 -0.70 -25.59 -8.54
CA ALA A 219 0.08 -24.36 -8.45
C ALA A 219 0.49 -24.09 -6.99
N GLU A 220 1.79 -23.89 -6.76
CA GLU A 220 2.32 -23.41 -5.48
C GLU A 220 2.61 -21.91 -5.59
N PRO A 221 1.99 -21.08 -4.73
CA PRO A 221 2.30 -19.66 -4.71
C PRO A 221 3.75 -19.41 -4.29
N HIS A 222 4.49 -18.63 -5.05
CA HIS A 222 5.85 -18.24 -4.69
C HIS A 222 5.83 -16.89 -3.98
N LEU A 223 6.42 -16.85 -2.76
CA LEU A 223 6.71 -15.61 -2.05
C LEU A 223 8.02 -15.05 -2.56
N THR A 224 7.99 -13.86 -3.11
CA THR A 224 9.19 -13.10 -3.42
C THR A 224 9.37 -11.95 -2.44
N CYS A 225 10.61 -11.79 -1.93
CA CYS A 225 10.99 -10.64 -1.13
C CYS A 225 12.00 -9.82 -1.92
N SER A 226 11.75 -8.53 -2.08
CA SER A 226 12.73 -7.62 -2.64
C SER A 226 13.94 -7.50 -1.69
N GLN A 227 15.16 -7.54 -2.26
CA GLN A 227 16.39 -7.40 -1.49
C GLN A 227 16.81 -5.93 -1.25
N LEU A 228 16.06 -4.97 -1.76
CA LEU A 228 16.38 -3.55 -1.72
C LEU A 228 15.77 -2.86 -0.49
N GLY A 229 16.22 -3.22 0.72
CA GLY A 229 15.95 -2.43 1.93
C GLY A 229 14.51 -2.27 2.40
N GLU A 230 13.57 -2.27 1.49
CA GLU A 230 12.14 -2.41 1.71
C GLU A 230 11.74 -3.80 1.24
N MET A 231 11.50 -4.70 2.19
CA MET A 231 11.09 -6.05 1.84
C MET A 231 9.60 -6.02 1.49
N HIS A 232 9.31 -5.98 0.20
CA HIS A 232 7.98 -6.22 -0.33
C HIS A 232 7.81 -7.72 -0.54
N THR A 233 6.76 -8.30 0.03
CA THR A 233 6.31 -9.62 -0.38
C THR A 233 5.52 -9.47 -1.65
N CYS A 234 6.13 -9.78 -2.79
CA CYS A 234 5.42 -9.90 -4.06
C CYS A 234 5.09 -11.38 -4.30
N TRP A 235 3.90 -11.63 -4.83
CA TRP A 235 3.47 -12.95 -5.27
C TRP A 235 3.43 -12.97 -6.78
N GLU A 236 4.11 -13.90 -7.39
CA GLU A 236 3.80 -14.30 -8.76
C GLU A 236 2.76 -15.41 -8.70
N LEU A 237 1.52 -15.07 -9.03
CA LEU A 237 0.55 -16.11 -9.34
C LEU A 237 0.91 -16.63 -10.73
N PRO A 238 1.05 -17.95 -10.94
CA PRO A 238 1.20 -18.48 -12.28
C PRO A 238 0.00 -18.00 -13.12
N ALA A 239 0.30 -17.40 -14.27
CA ALA A 239 -0.71 -16.99 -15.22
C ALA A 239 -1.52 -18.22 -15.63
N CYS A 240 -2.84 -18.16 -15.47
CA CYS A 240 -3.78 -19.14 -16.03
C CYS A 240 -3.88 -18.97 -17.53
#